data_9a75731154ad83a7b339a9b1426476a9
#
_entry.id   9a75731154ad83a7b339a9b1426476a9
#
_cell.length_a   1.000
_cell.length_b   1.000
_cell.length_c   1.000
_cell.angle_alpha   90.00
_cell.angle_beta   90.00
_cell.angle_gamma   90.00
#
_symmetry.space_group_name_H-M   'P 1'
#
loop_
_entity.id
_entity.type
_entity.pdbx_description
1 polymer ?
#
loop_
_entity_poly.entity_id
_entity_poly.type
_entity_poly.pdbx_seq_one_letter_code
_entity_poly.pdbx_strand_id
1 'polypeptide(L)'
;MEKYAYIRVSTKEQNIDRQLVALKPYGIPEQNIYCDYQSGKDFDRPAYKKLLGKLKRGDLLIVKSIDRLGRNYNEILVQWQNITKDIGADILVLDMELLDTREKNGSLTGTLIADLVLQVMAYFAQTERESIHQRQAEGIAAAKSKGKHLGRKPEPLPTDFECICTRCDSGEISTRIDRKSVV
;
A
#
# COMPACT_ATOMS: atom_id res chain seq x y z
N MET A 1 15.64 -1.98 26.80
CA MET A 1 14.50 -1.53 26.02
C MET A 1 14.89 -0.25 25.31
N GLU A 2 15.28 -0.33 24.06
CA GLU A 2 15.49 0.85 23.21
C GLU A 2 14.19 1.23 22.50
N LYS A 3 14.09 2.53 22.16
CA LYS A 3 12.92 3.04 21.46
C LYS A 3 13.30 3.42 20.04
N TYR A 4 12.50 2.98 19.09
CA TYR A 4 12.65 3.24 17.67
C TYR A 4 11.38 3.86 17.10
N ALA A 5 11.50 4.66 16.06
CA ALA A 5 10.36 5.16 15.31
C ALA A 5 10.52 4.87 13.83
N TYR A 6 9.39 4.58 13.18
CA TYR A 6 9.31 4.48 11.74
C TYR A 6 8.33 5.48 11.16
N ILE A 7 8.80 6.23 10.17
CA ILE A 7 8.06 7.25 9.44
C ILE A 7 8.01 6.85 7.97
N ARG A 8 6.85 6.97 7.34
CA ARG A 8 6.70 6.80 5.90
C ARG A 8 5.89 7.94 5.31
N VAL A 9 6.42 8.54 4.25
CA VAL A 9 5.75 9.59 3.46
C VAL A 9 5.77 9.23 1.98
N SER A 10 4.72 9.57 1.24
CA SER A 10 4.59 9.23 -0.18
C SER A 10 5.42 10.12 -1.08
N THR A 11 5.72 11.35 -0.66
CA THR A 11 6.57 12.31 -1.37
C THR A 11 7.46 13.06 -0.37
N LYS A 12 8.61 13.58 -0.86
CA LYS A 12 9.51 14.41 -0.03
C LYS A 12 8.85 15.70 0.46
N GLU A 13 7.81 16.15 -0.21
CA GLU A 13 7.05 17.37 0.10
C GLU A 13 5.93 17.13 1.12
N GLN A 14 5.56 15.89 1.36
CA GLN A 14 4.61 15.58 2.44
C GLN A 14 5.25 15.81 3.80
N ASN A 15 4.57 16.64 4.57
CA ASN A 15 5.03 17.13 5.84
C ASN A 15 5.27 15.98 6.85
N ILE A 16 6.56 15.64 7.04
CA ILE A 16 7.03 14.70 8.06
C ILE A 16 6.76 15.28 9.46
N ASP A 17 6.66 16.60 9.58
CA ASP A 17 6.60 17.30 10.86
C ASP A 17 5.45 16.80 11.74
N ARG A 18 4.30 16.47 11.14
CA ARG A 18 3.16 15.92 11.90
C ARG A 18 3.49 14.60 12.58
N GLN A 19 4.29 13.75 11.92
CA GLN A 19 4.71 12.48 12.50
C GLN A 19 5.81 12.71 13.55
N LEU A 20 6.77 13.58 13.27
CA LEU A 20 7.82 13.93 14.23
C LEU A 20 7.25 14.60 15.50
N VAL A 21 6.31 15.52 15.34
CA VAL A 21 5.63 16.16 16.48
C VAL A 21 4.92 15.13 17.34
N ALA A 22 4.22 14.16 16.75
CA ALA A 22 3.55 13.08 17.46
C ALA A 22 4.53 12.15 18.21
N LEU A 23 5.77 12.00 17.69
CA LEU A 23 6.81 11.16 18.27
C LEU A 23 7.64 11.84 19.38
N LYS A 24 7.69 13.19 19.41
CA LYS A 24 8.47 13.97 20.39
C LYS A 24 8.24 13.56 21.86
N PRO A 25 6.97 13.34 22.33
CA PRO A 25 6.72 12.97 23.71
C PRO A 25 7.38 11.67 24.18
N TYR A 26 7.75 10.80 23.21
CA TYR A 26 8.31 9.49 23.52
C TYR A 26 9.83 9.49 23.71
N GLY A 27 10.49 10.64 23.46
CA GLY A 27 11.94 10.82 23.72
C GLY A 27 12.82 9.86 22.91
N ILE A 28 12.51 9.65 21.63
CA ILE A 28 13.24 8.75 20.76
C ILE A 28 14.49 9.48 20.24
N PRO A 29 15.70 8.90 20.39
CA PRO A 29 16.93 9.48 19.83
C PRO A 29 16.81 9.61 18.31
N GLU A 30 17.34 10.69 17.72
CA GLU A 30 17.27 10.94 16.27
C GLU A 30 17.85 9.80 15.44
N GLN A 31 18.94 9.18 15.90
CA GLN A 31 19.55 8.02 15.27
C GLN A 31 18.66 6.76 15.21
N ASN A 32 17.60 6.73 16.02
CA ASN A 32 16.62 5.64 16.08
C ASN A 32 15.32 5.97 15.33
N ILE A 33 15.28 7.11 14.62
CA ILE A 33 14.16 7.49 13.76
C ILE A 33 14.48 7.10 12.31
N TYR A 34 13.72 6.19 11.76
CA TYR A 34 13.86 5.67 10.41
C TYR A 34 12.77 6.22 9.51
N CYS A 35 13.17 6.79 8.35
CA CYS A 35 12.23 7.42 7.44
C CYS A 35 12.43 6.92 6.01
N ASP A 36 11.33 6.45 5.38
CA ASP A 36 11.26 6.13 3.97
C ASP A 36 10.39 7.15 3.21
N TYR A 37 10.94 7.66 2.10
CA TYR A 37 10.29 8.63 1.21
C TYR A 37 9.85 7.90 -0.07
N GLN A 38 8.72 7.17 -0.01
CA GLN A 38 8.29 6.40 -1.17
C GLN A 38 6.80 6.43 -1.39
N SER A 39 6.42 6.65 -2.66
CA SER A 39 5.04 6.48 -3.10
C SER A 39 4.61 5.02 -2.97
N GLY A 40 3.32 4.79 -2.77
CA GLY A 40 2.74 3.48 -2.50
C GLY A 40 2.98 2.38 -3.56
N LYS A 41 3.74 2.64 -4.65
CA LYS A 41 3.99 1.67 -5.73
C LYS A 41 5.30 0.88 -5.55
N ASP A 42 6.33 1.46 -4.95
CA ASP A 42 7.62 0.79 -4.74
C ASP A 42 7.73 0.18 -3.35
N PHE A 43 8.10 -1.10 -3.29
CA PHE A 43 8.19 -1.86 -2.05
C PHE A 43 9.58 -1.82 -1.42
N ASP A 44 10.52 -1.12 -2.05
CA ASP A 44 11.86 -1.00 -1.48
C ASP A 44 11.86 0.03 -0.35
N ARG A 45 11.88 -0.46 0.89
CA ARG A 45 11.89 0.33 2.13
C ARG A 45 13.25 0.15 2.81
N PRO A 46 14.29 0.81 2.34
CA PRO A 46 15.64 0.58 2.85
C PRO A 46 15.78 0.99 4.33
N ALA A 47 15.12 2.07 4.77
CA ALA A 47 15.15 2.46 6.17
C ALA A 47 14.39 1.47 7.05
N TYR A 48 13.25 0.97 6.61
CA TYR A 48 12.49 -0.06 7.32
C TYR A 48 13.28 -1.36 7.46
N LYS A 49 13.91 -1.82 6.37
CA LYS A 49 14.76 -3.03 6.41
C LYS A 49 15.92 -2.87 7.39
N LYS A 50 16.56 -1.70 7.40
CA LYS A 50 17.63 -1.38 8.38
C LYS A 50 17.09 -1.38 9.81
N LEU A 51 15.91 -0.83 10.04
CA LEU A 51 15.25 -0.83 11.33
C LEU A 51 15.00 -2.25 11.82
N LEU A 52 14.37 -3.11 10.99
CA LEU A 52 14.12 -4.51 11.37
C LEU A 52 15.40 -5.27 11.73
N GLY A 53 16.50 -5.00 11.04
CA GLY A 53 17.81 -5.60 11.36
C GLY A 53 18.45 -5.09 12.66
N LYS A 54 17.97 -3.98 13.23
CA LYS A 54 18.44 -3.42 14.50
C LYS A 54 17.57 -3.78 15.69
N LEU A 55 16.26 -3.95 15.46
CA LEU A 55 15.29 -4.30 16.51
C LEU A 55 15.68 -5.61 17.19
N LYS A 56 15.59 -5.61 18.51
CA LYS A 56 15.84 -6.75 19.38
C LYS A 56 14.64 -7.03 20.26
N ARG A 57 14.63 -8.22 20.83
CA ARG A 57 13.60 -8.61 21.80
C ARG A 57 13.53 -7.59 22.96
N GLY A 58 12.31 -7.15 23.25
CA GLY A 58 12.04 -6.17 24.30
C GLY A 58 12.29 -4.71 23.92
N ASP A 59 12.65 -4.42 22.66
CA ASP A 59 12.66 -3.05 22.14
C ASP A 59 11.25 -2.58 21.79
N LEU A 60 11.06 -1.28 21.64
CA LEU A 60 9.77 -0.66 21.31
C LEU A 60 9.84 0.04 19.96
N LEU A 61 9.03 -0.41 19.00
CA LEU A 61 8.77 0.31 17.76
C LEU A 61 7.53 1.19 17.89
N ILE A 62 7.67 2.48 17.62
CA ILE A 62 6.59 3.45 17.64
C ILE A 62 6.29 3.89 16.21
N VAL A 63 5.03 3.77 15.79
CA VAL A 63 4.53 4.27 14.51
C VAL A 63 3.32 5.16 14.74
N LYS A 64 3.16 6.19 13.90
CA LYS A 64 2.01 7.08 14.03
C LYS A 64 0.71 6.33 13.73
N SER A 65 0.66 5.56 12.66
CA SER A 65 -0.51 4.82 12.20
C SER A 65 -0.12 3.47 11.64
N ILE A 66 -1.03 2.51 11.68
CA ILE A 66 -0.78 1.11 11.31
C ILE A 66 -0.43 0.96 9.80
N ASP A 67 -0.95 1.83 8.94
CA ASP A 67 -0.65 1.85 7.50
C ASP A 67 0.81 2.16 7.17
N ARG A 68 1.61 2.58 8.17
CA ARG A 68 3.06 2.74 8.00
C ARG A 68 3.74 1.38 7.82
N LEU A 69 3.22 0.34 8.45
CA LEU A 69 3.79 -1.01 8.40
C LEU A 69 3.54 -1.73 7.06
N GLY A 70 2.39 -1.48 6.40
CA GLY A 70 2.03 -2.15 5.15
C GLY A 70 1.14 -1.29 4.25
N ARG A 71 0.94 -1.73 3.01
CA ARG A 71 0.03 -1.09 2.02
C ARG A 71 -1.35 -1.72 2.05
N ASN A 72 -1.35 -2.98 2.35
CA ASN A 72 -2.54 -3.78 2.46
C ASN A 72 -2.50 -4.52 3.77
N TYR A 73 -3.64 -5.05 4.13
CA TYR A 73 -3.82 -5.71 5.39
C TYR A 73 -2.90 -6.92 5.58
N ASN A 74 -2.72 -7.74 4.55
CA ASN A 74 -1.86 -8.93 4.65
C ASN A 74 -0.40 -8.55 4.95
N GLU A 75 0.10 -7.49 4.32
CA GLU A 75 1.43 -6.97 4.62
C GLU A 75 1.53 -6.46 6.06
N ILE A 76 0.52 -5.74 6.52
CA ILE A 76 0.47 -5.24 7.91
C ILE A 76 0.54 -6.42 8.87
N LEU A 77 -0.25 -7.46 8.66
CA LEU A 77 -0.22 -8.68 9.48
C LEU A 77 1.16 -9.35 9.50
N VAL A 78 1.74 -9.54 8.32
CA VAL A 78 3.08 -10.16 8.21
C VAL A 78 4.12 -9.34 8.96
N GLN A 79 4.12 -8.02 8.79
CA GLN A 79 5.06 -7.15 9.49
C GLN A 79 4.80 -7.13 11.00
N TRP A 80 3.55 -7.11 11.41
CA TRP A 80 3.16 -7.18 12.81
C TRP A 80 3.66 -8.48 13.47
N GLN A 81 3.41 -9.63 12.85
CA GLN A 81 3.87 -10.93 13.34
C GLN A 81 5.40 -11.01 13.40
N ASN A 82 6.08 -10.55 12.35
CA ASN A 82 7.54 -10.51 12.32
C ASN A 82 8.11 -9.71 13.50
N ILE A 83 7.56 -8.51 13.77
CA ILE A 83 8.06 -7.67 14.86
C ILE A 83 7.71 -8.25 16.23
N THR A 84 6.46 -8.67 16.43
CA THR A 84 5.97 -9.08 17.76
C THR A 84 6.28 -10.53 18.12
N LYS A 85 6.31 -11.43 17.13
CA LYS A 85 6.54 -12.87 17.37
C LYS A 85 7.96 -13.29 17.06
N ASP A 86 8.48 -12.95 15.85
CA ASP A 86 9.78 -13.44 15.41
C ASP A 86 10.93 -12.66 16.07
N ILE A 87 10.85 -11.32 16.09
CA ILE A 87 11.83 -10.47 16.77
C ILE A 87 11.55 -10.41 18.27
N GLY A 88 10.27 -10.39 18.67
CA GLY A 88 9.83 -10.25 20.05
C GLY A 88 9.96 -8.80 20.56
N ALA A 89 9.84 -7.82 19.67
CA ALA A 89 9.80 -6.40 20.01
C ALA A 89 8.34 -5.94 20.19
N ASP A 90 8.15 -4.90 20.99
CA ASP A 90 6.85 -4.28 21.18
C ASP A 90 6.52 -3.27 20.09
N ILE A 91 5.23 -3.07 19.83
CA ILE A 91 4.71 -2.05 18.91
C ILE A 91 3.74 -1.14 19.65
N LEU A 92 3.86 0.15 19.40
CA LEU A 92 2.90 1.18 19.80
C LEU A 92 2.44 1.94 18.56
N VAL A 93 1.13 1.93 18.30
CA VAL A 93 0.48 2.72 17.23
C VAL A 93 -0.21 3.92 17.87
N LEU A 94 0.25 5.15 17.53
CA LEU A 94 -0.20 6.36 18.22
C LEU A 94 -1.68 6.71 17.93
N ASP A 95 -2.15 6.46 16.73
CA ASP A 95 -3.52 6.77 16.32
C ASP A 95 -4.53 5.70 16.81
N MET A 96 -4.05 4.62 17.44
CA MET A 96 -4.89 3.51 17.90
C MET A 96 -4.33 2.87 19.18
N GLU A 97 -4.79 3.33 20.32
CA GLU A 97 -4.30 2.89 21.64
C GLU A 97 -4.47 1.37 21.90
N LEU A 98 -5.44 0.74 21.24
CA LEU A 98 -5.65 -0.71 21.31
C LEU A 98 -4.52 -1.52 20.66
N LEU A 99 -3.73 -0.89 19.79
CA LEU A 99 -2.55 -1.49 19.16
C LEU A 99 -1.27 -1.10 19.92
N ASP A 100 -1.27 -1.37 21.21
CA ASP A 100 -0.13 -1.23 22.11
C ASP A 100 0.18 -2.61 22.71
N THR A 101 1.29 -3.23 22.24
CA THR A 101 1.65 -4.58 22.69
C THR A 101 2.43 -4.61 23.99
N ARG A 102 2.81 -3.42 24.50
CA ARG A 102 3.57 -3.36 25.76
C ARG A 102 2.77 -3.97 26.90
N GLU A 103 3.44 -4.78 27.69
CA GLU A 103 2.84 -5.32 28.91
C GLU A 103 2.51 -4.17 29.88
N LYS A 104 1.22 -3.94 30.05
CA LYS A 104 0.70 -3.10 31.13
C LYS A 104 0.34 -4.06 32.27
N ASN A 105 1.09 -4.01 33.35
CA ASN A 105 0.87 -4.82 34.57
C ASN A 105 1.11 -6.34 34.46
N GLY A 106 2.05 -6.79 33.64
CA GLY A 106 2.40 -8.21 33.55
C GLY A 106 1.34 -9.10 32.88
N SER A 107 0.42 -8.52 32.15
CA SER A 107 -0.66 -9.25 31.45
C SER A 107 -0.37 -9.41 29.97
N LEU A 108 -0.43 -10.64 29.45
CA LEU A 108 -0.41 -10.96 28.02
C LEU A 108 -1.62 -10.40 27.25
N THR A 109 -2.52 -9.73 27.94
CA THR A 109 -3.81 -9.24 27.42
C THR A 109 -3.61 -8.18 26.32
N GLY A 110 -2.58 -7.33 26.44
CA GLY A 110 -2.33 -6.28 25.43
C GLY A 110 -2.01 -6.85 24.04
N THR A 111 -1.13 -7.82 23.96
CA THR A 111 -0.78 -8.48 22.69
C THR A 111 -1.97 -9.25 22.09
N LEU A 112 -2.74 -9.92 22.93
CA LEU A 112 -3.93 -10.68 22.50
C LEU A 112 -5.00 -9.72 21.95
N ILE A 113 -5.27 -8.62 22.64
CA ILE A 113 -6.24 -7.62 22.18
C ILE A 113 -5.79 -6.99 20.86
N ALA A 114 -4.52 -6.65 20.74
CA ALA A 114 -3.96 -6.10 19.50
C ALA A 114 -4.07 -7.08 18.33
N ASP A 115 -3.75 -8.35 18.56
CA ASP A 115 -3.89 -9.42 17.54
C ASP A 115 -5.37 -9.57 17.10
N LEU A 116 -6.32 -9.54 18.04
CA LEU A 116 -7.76 -9.63 17.75
C LEU A 116 -8.26 -8.39 16.97
N VAL A 117 -7.87 -7.19 17.39
CA VAL A 117 -8.25 -5.93 16.71
C VAL A 117 -7.74 -5.96 15.27
N LEU A 118 -6.51 -6.38 15.06
CA LEU A 118 -5.96 -6.52 13.71
C LEU A 118 -6.75 -7.50 12.86
N GLN A 119 -7.13 -8.67 13.38
CA GLN A 119 -7.95 -9.64 12.64
C GLN A 119 -9.32 -9.08 12.27
N VAL A 120 -9.97 -8.35 13.17
CA VAL A 120 -11.26 -7.70 12.92
C VAL A 120 -11.12 -6.61 11.84
N MET A 121 -10.10 -5.78 11.94
CA MET A 121 -9.83 -4.76 10.91
C MET A 121 -9.55 -5.37 9.53
N ALA A 122 -8.93 -6.53 9.50
CA ALA A 122 -8.73 -7.33 8.30
C ALA A 122 -10.02 -7.67 7.61
N TYR A 123 -10.86 -8.27 8.38
CA TYR A 123 -12.15 -8.72 7.88
C TYR A 123 -12.93 -7.55 7.28
N PHE A 124 -12.97 -6.40 7.96
CA PHE A 124 -13.64 -5.21 7.44
C PHE A 124 -12.99 -4.68 6.17
N ALA A 125 -11.67 -4.60 6.11
CA ALA A 125 -10.95 -4.14 4.93
C ALA A 125 -11.18 -5.07 3.72
N GLN A 126 -11.28 -6.37 3.96
CA GLN A 126 -11.57 -7.36 2.91
C GLN A 126 -13.02 -7.21 2.40
N THR A 127 -14.00 -7.14 3.31
CA THR A 127 -15.41 -6.99 2.95
C THR A 127 -15.69 -5.66 2.23
N GLU A 128 -15.02 -4.57 2.63
CA GLU A 128 -15.14 -3.29 1.91
C GLU A 128 -14.59 -3.40 0.49
N ARG A 129 -13.44 -4.04 0.30
CA ARG A 129 -12.84 -4.25 -1.02
C ARG A 129 -13.74 -5.08 -1.93
N GLU A 130 -14.31 -6.17 -1.42
CA GLU A 130 -15.26 -7.01 -2.14
C GLU A 130 -16.53 -6.23 -2.53
N SER A 131 -17.07 -5.43 -1.62
CA SER A 131 -18.21 -4.55 -1.83
C SER A 131 -17.96 -3.49 -2.92
N ILE A 132 -16.73 -2.92 -2.97
CA ILE A 132 -16.33 -1.97 -4.02
C ILE A 132 -16.27 -2.68 -5.37
N HIS A 133 -15.64 -3.85 -5.46
CA HIS A 133 -15.55 -4.63 -6.69
C HIS A 133 -16.94 -5.04 -7.21
N GLN A 134 -17.83 -5.47 -6.32
CA GLN A 134 -19.19 -5.82 -6.68
C GLN A 134 -19.95 -4.60 -7.25
N ARG A 135 -19.92 -3.47 -6.56
CA ARG A 135 -20.55 -2.22 -7.03
C ARG A 135 -19.98 -1.75 -8.37
N GLN A 136 -18.68 -1.90 -8.59
CA GLN A 136 -18.04 -1.60 -9.87
C GLN A 136 -18.54 -2.55 -10.98
N ALA A 137 -18.63 -3.84 -10.72
CA ALA A 137 -19.12 -4.82 -11.69
C ALA A 137 -20.58 -4.55 -12.07
N GLU A 138 -21.43 -4.27 -11.08
CA GLU A 138 -22.84 -3.88 -11.29
C GLU A 138 -22.96 -2.58 -12.11
N GLY A 139 -22.15 -1.57 -11.78
CA GLY A 139 -22.10 -0.30 -12.51
C GLY A 139 -21.64 -0.48 -13.96
N ILE A 140 -20.66 -1.33 -14.22
CA ILE A 140 -20.19 -1.68 -15.57
C ILE A 140 -21.29 -2.42 -16.34
N ALA A 141 -21.95 -3.39 -15.72
CA ALA A 141 -23.05 -4.13 -16.34
C ALA A 141 -24.22 -3.19 -16.72
N ALA A 142 -24.61 -2.31 -15.82
CA ALA A 142 -25.63 -1.30 -16.07
C ALA A 142 -25.24 -0.30 -17.17
N ALA A 143 -23.98 0.09 -17.26
CA ALA A 143 -23.48 0.97 -18.32
C ALA A 143 -23.51 0.27 -19.70
N LYS A 144 -23.07 -1.00 -19.73
CA LYS A 144 -23.12 -1.83 -20.96
C LYS A 144 -24.56 -2.04 -21.45
N SER A 145 -25.51 -2.31 -20.54
CA SER A 145 -26.94 -2.47 -20.92
C SER A 145 -27.55 -1.20 -21.51
N LYS A 146 -27.02 -0.03 -21.15
CA LYS A 146 -27.40 1.28 -21.72
C LYS A 146 -26.61 1.65 -22.98
N GLY A 147 -25.86 0.73 -23.57
CA GLY A 147 -25.06 0.96 -24.78
C GLY A 147 -23.88 1.91 -24.59
N LYS A 148 -23.46 2.20 -23.34
CA LYS A 148 -22.30 3.05 -23.12
C LYS A 148 -21.01 2.28 -23.44
N HIS A 149 -20.20 2.86 -24.32
CA HIS A 149 -18.86 2.35 -24.59
C HIS A 149 -17.94 2.61 -23.39
N LEU A 150 -17.33 1.55 -22.88
CA LEU A 150 -16.38 1.61 -21.76
C LEU A 150 -14.97 1.39 -22.32
N GLY A 151 -14.09 2.35 -22.10
CA GLY A 151 -12.71 2.32 -22.58
C GLY A 151 -12.39 3.51 -23.50
N ARG A 152 -11.21 3.45 -24.14
CA ARG A 152 -10.79 4.46 -25.12
C ARG A 152 -11.76 4.44 -26.30
N LYS A 153 -12.25 5.61 -26.70
CA LYS A 153 -13.08 5.71 -27.90
C LYS A 153 -12.28 5.19 -29.10
N PRO A 154 -12.90 4.36 -29.97
CA PRO A 154 -12.25 3.96 -31.20
C PRO A 154 -11.86 5.22 -31.99
N GLU A 155 -10.66 5.26 -32.50
CA GLU A 155 -10.28 6.31 -33.43
C GLU A 155 -11.02 6.09 -34.74
N PRO A 156 -11.51 7.16 -35.40
CA PRO A 156 -12.13 7.02 -36.72
C PRO A 156 -11.09 6.44 -37.68
N LEU A 157 -11.50 5.42 -38.41
CA LEU A 157 -10.65 4.85 -39.45
C LEU A 157 -10.37 5.90 -40.53
N PRO A 158 -9.14 5.97 -41.08
CA PRO A 158 -8.83 6.83 -42.20
C PRO A 158 -9.78 6.56 -43.39
N THR A 159 -10.07 7.57 -44.18
CA THR A 159 -11.03 7.45 -45.31
C THR A 159 -10.56 6.48 -46.38
N ASP A 160 -9.27 6.18 -46.45
CA ASP A 160 -8.61 5.26 -47.37
C ASP A 160 -8.38 3.85 -46.80
N PHE A 161 -8.91 3.59 -45.58
CA PHE A 161 -8.67 2.33 -44.88
C PHE A 161 -9.08 1.08 -45.67
N GLU A 162 -10.26 1.12 -46.32
CA GLU A 162 -10.71 -0.01 -47.17
C GLU A 162 -9.79 -0.24 -48.37
N CYS A 163 -9.30 0.81 -49.00
CA CYS A 163 -8.35 0.74 -50.08
C CYS A 163 -7.00 0.12 -49.64
N ILE A 164 -6.52 0.54 -48.44
CA ILE A 164 -5.30 -0.01 -47.85
C ILE A 164 -5.48 -1.49 -47.52
N CYS A 165 -6.61 -1.91 -46.96
CA CYS A 165 -6.91 -3.32 -46.71
C CYS A 165 -6.88 -4.14 -47.98
N THR A 166 -7.55 -3.69 -49.05
CA THR A 166 -7.57 -4.38 -50.36
C THR A 166 -6.17 -4.56 -50.94
N ARG A 167 -5.31 -3.53 -50.81
CA ARG A 167 -3.93 -3.60 -51.28
C ARG A 167 -3.04 -4.50 -50.41
N CYS A 168 -3.34 -4.61 -49.12
CA CYS A 168 -2.69 -5.59 -48.24
C CYS A 168 -3.09 -7.02 -48.59
N ASP A 169 -4.37 -7.25 -48.87
CA ASP A 169 -4.90 -8.59 -49.25
C ASP A 169 -4.42 -9.03 -50.61
N SER A 170 -4.20 -8.09 -51.57
CA SER A 170 -3.58 -8.34 -52.86
C SER A 170 -2.07 -8.56 -52.81
N GLY A 171 -1.43 -8.32 -51.65
CA GLY A 171 0.00 -8.47 -51.47
C GLY A 171 0.85 -7.31 -52.02
N GLU A 172 0.22 -6.21 -52.48
CA GLU A 172 0.92 -5.03 -52.96
C GLU A 172 1.67 -4.29 -51.85
N ILE A 173 1.11 -4.26 -50.63
CA ILE A 173 1.69 -3.61 -49.46
C ILE A 173 1.75 -4.58 -48.28
N SER A 174 2.77 -4.43 -47.45
CA SER A 174 2.96 -5.26 -46.26
C SER A 174 2.50 -4.48 -45.00
N THR A 175 1.78 -5.15 -44.11
CA THR A 175 1.35 -4.60 -42.81
C THR A 175 2.51 -4.04 -41.94
N ARG A 176 3.76 -4.39 -42.24
CA ARG A 176 4.97 -3.87 -41.60
C ARG A 176 5.41 -2.49 -42.11
N ILE A 177 5.12 -2.17 -43.38
CA ILE A 177 5.54 -0.91 -44.02
C ILE A 177 4.62 0.22 -43.58
N ASP A 178 3.34 -0.06 -43.43
CA ASP A 178 2.34 0.95 -43.11
C ASP A 178 2.44 1.54 -41.67
N ARG A 179 3.09 0.85 -40.75
CA ARG A 179 3.39 1.41 -39.43
C ARG A 179 4.38 2.60 -39.43
N LYS A 180 5.12 2.80 -40.53
CA LYS A 180 6.11 3.90 -40.64
C LYS A 180 5.61 5.08 -41.46
N SER A 181 4.51 4.96 -42.20
CA SER A 181 3.98 6.00 -43.06
C SER A 181 2.80 6.78 -42.48
N VAL A 182 2.41 6.48 -41.23
CA VAL A 182 1.41 7.23 -40.48
C VAL A 182 2.11 7.99 -39.35
N VAL A 183 2.91 8.99 -39.70
CA VAL A 183 3.42 10.06 -38.84
C VAL A 183 3.15 11.37 -39.57
#